data_c593edd30b58562ceff3e9434b09d2a2
#
_entry.id   c593edd30b58562ceff3e9434b09d2a2
#
_cell.length_a   1.000
_cell.length_b   1.000
_cell.length_c   1.000
_cell.angle_alpha   90.00
_cell.angle_beta   90.00
_cell.angle_gamma   90.00
#
_symmetry.space_group_name_H-M   'P 1'
#
loop_
_entity.id
_entity.type
_entity.pdbx_description
1 polymer ?
#
loop_
_entity_poly.entity_id
_entity_poly.type
_entity_poly.pdbx_seq_one_letter_code
_entity_poly.pdbx_strand_id
1 'polypeptide(L)'
;MEKTRFLTLTLASAFLALTTSAAVAQESDQISPEALAGMSGKSAVVTPHAKLNGGAHARQGVPNIDSIVNFNGHFMAPGFDPFGNPNTHWYFNTVGNPPNMHGTTTINAPVIPVSLDLRNFDGSPRFFSDVTPFIAPTLASPVFQNAPYTSSPVPTQFSDAIQRAEYAGKAKDDWHTVLSPNVKAARSMTLIRGTYRFALNSDGSCCFFVEVDADVFANALFNIIVDAINAGDITTKDMATFLFPNAFLFVNGDPNQCCIIGFHTYVFDDSNPRVEARWVLNYSSWISPGIFRGGFQDVTAVSHEIAETYNDPFVASDNVHDVTPWWLAPNGNCQDNLETGDVIEGLPHAVFPVTLNGFTYHPQNEALLQWFEFMVPSDALDGAYSYPDETVLTGPSKFQKPGCAP
;
A
#
# COMPACT_ATOMS: atom_id res chain seq x y z
N MET A 1 -42.64 14.80 49.00
CA MET A 1 -42.02 16.04 49.47
C MET A 1 -40.53 15.91 49.28
N GLU A 2 -39.97 16.89 48.55
CA GLU A 2 -38.54 17.17 48.35
C GLU A 2 -37.65 16.08 47.80
N LYS A 3 -37.38 16.19 46.51
CA LYS A 3 -36.06 16.05 45.89
C LYS A 3 -36.11 16.55 44.42
N THR A 4 -36.16 17.85 44.28
CA THR A 4 -35.95 18.49 42.98
C THR A 4 -35.22 19.80 43.23
N ARG A 5 -33.90 19.77 43.17
CA ARG A 5 -33.00 20.93 42.94
C ARG A 5 -31.55 20.45 43.11
N PHE A 6 -30.93 20.06 42.02
CA PHE A 6 -29.48 20.14 41.80
C PHE A 6 -29.17 19.54 40.40
N LEU A 7 -29.56 20.25 39.35
CA LEU A 7 -29.11 19.89 38.02
C LEU A 7 -29.20 21.11 37.03
N THR A 8 -28.66 22.24 37.41
CA THR A 8 -28.71 23.41 36.54
C THR A 8 -27.46 24.30 36.57
N LEU A 9 -26.29 23.82 37.05
CA LEU A 9 -25.08 24.66 37.08
C LEU A 9 -23.83 24.05 36.44
N THR A 10 -23.92 22.89 35.82
CA THR A 10 -22.74 22.25 35.20
C THR A 10 -22.76 22.27 33.66
N LEU A 11 -23.80 22.76 33.03
CA LEU A 11 -23.85 22.86 31.55
C LEU A 11 -23.31 24.16 30.94
N ALA A 12 -23.14 25.22 31.73
CA ALA A 12 -22.66 26.49 31.22
C ALA A 12 -21.14 26.56 31.05
N SER A 13 -20.37 25.76 31.81
CA SER A 13 -18.91 25.78 31.75
C SER A 13 -18.32 24.90 30.64
N ALA A 14 -19.07 23.92 30.16
CA ALA A 14 -18.62 23.05 29.05
C ALA A 14 -18.78 23.72 27.66
N PHE A 15 -19.72 24.64 27.54
CA PHE A 15 -19.94 25.36 26.27
C PHE A 15 -18.93 26.45 25.97
N LEU A 16 -18.25 26.99 26.98
CA LEU A 16 -17.24 28.06 26.79
C LEU A 16 -15.85 27.52 26.42
N ALA A 17 -15.57 26.25 26.74
CA ALA A 17 -14.32 25.59 26.37
C ALA A 17 -14.31 25.08 24.92
N LEU A 18 -15.46 24.78 24.35
CA LEU A 18 -15.59 24.34 22.95
C LEU A 18 -15.47 25.45 21.92
N THR A 19 -15.70 26.73 22.31
CA THR A 19 -15.61 27.85 21.38
C THR A 19 -14.18 28.37 21.19
N THR A 20 -13.28 28.10 22.14
CA THR A 20 -11.87 28.54 22.03
C THR A 20 -10.98 27.55 21.24
N SER A 21 -11.33 26.26 21.22
CA SER A 21 -10.62 25.29 20.38
C SER A 21 -11.03 25.36 18.91
N ALA A 22 -12.25 25.78 18.59
CA ALA A 22 -12.68 25.94 17.21
C ALA A 22 -12.01 27.13 16.50
N ALA A 23 -11.56 28.16 17.22
CA ALA A 23 -10.87 29.31 16.64
C ALA A 23 -9.39 29.03 16.28
N VAL A 24 -8.75 28.09 16.99
CA VAL A 24 -7.34 27.70 16.72
C VAL A 24 -7.26 26.68 15.56
N ALA A 25 -8.30 25.87 15.37
CA ALA A 25 -8.36 24.91 14.26
C ALA A 25 -8.61 25.56 12.89
N GLN A 26 -8.94 26.86 12.84
CA GLN A 26 -9.34 27.53 11.60
C GLN A 26 -8.14 27.89 10.70
N GLU A 27 -6.93 27.94 11.24
CA GLU A 27 -5.70 28.23 10.47
C GLU A 27 -4.92 26.96 10.01
N SER A 28 -5.26 25.77 10.52
CA SER A 28 -4.41 24.59 10.39
C SER A 28 -4.74 23.60 9.26
N ASP A 29 -5.79 23.83 8.51
CA ASP A 29 -6.18 22.86 7.46
C ASP A 29 -5.65 23.21 6.06
N GLN A 30 -4.80 24.24 5.97
CA GLN A 30 -3.99 24.50 4.78
C GLN A 30 -2.50 24.28 5.10
N ILE A 31 -1.85 23.44 4.30
CA ILE A 31 -0.44 23.11 4.46
C ILE A 31 0.40 24.31 4.02
N SER A 32 1.40 24.69 4.83
CA SER A 32 2.26 25.83 4.48
C SER A 32 3.20 25.47 3.30
N PRO A 33 3.61 26.46 2.50
CA PRO A 33 4.57 26.24 1.42
C PRO A 33 5.90 25.66 1.89
N GLU A 34 6.34 26.00 3.12
CA GLU A 34 7.57 25.46 3.72
C GLU A 34 7.44 23.97 4.06
N ALA A 35 6.28 23.55 4.58
CA ALA A 35 5.99 22.14 4.85
C ALA A 35 5.95 21.33 3.54
N LEU A 36 5.34 21.88 2.48
CA LEU A 36 5.35 21.28 1.14
C LEU A 36 6.76 21.04 0.59
N ALA A 37 7.66 21.98 0.80
CA ALA A 37 9.04 21.89 0.30
C ALA A 37 9.85 20.76 0.96
N GLY A 38 9.41 20.27 2.11
CA GLY A 38 10.05 19.19 2.88
C GLY A 38 9.45 17.80 2.68
N MET A 39 8.30 17.69 2.00
CA MET A 39 7.62 16.41 1.82
C MET A 39 8.41 15.48 0.90
N SER A 40 8.66 14.27 1.37
CA SER A 40 9.08 13.13 0.55
C SER A 40 7.93 12.12 0.56
N GLY A 41 7.59 11.56 -0.61
CA GLY A 41 6.64 10.45 -0.66
C GLY A 41 7.23 9.28 0.13
N LYS A 42 6.43 8.72 1.03
CA LYS A 42 6.73 7.48 1.73
C LYS A 42 5.55 6.56 1.54
N SER A 43 5.83 5.34 1.14
CA SER A 43 4.90 4.26 1.36
C SER A 43 5.05 3.79 2.80
N ALA A 44 4.02 3.36 3.43
CA ALA A 44 4.12 2.76 4.75
C ALA A 44 3.17 1.60 4.87
N VAL A 45 3.64 0.59 5.56
CA VAL A 45 2.81 -0.53 5.99
C VAL A 45 1.86 -0.03 7.05
N VAL A 46 0.66 0.30 6.66
CA VAL A 46 -0.45 0.34 7.59
C VAL A 46 -1.08 -1.04 7.54
N THR A 47 -0.84 -1.84 8.52
CA THR A 47 -1.47 -3.15 8.68
C THR A 47 -2.83 -3.03 9.35
N PRO A 48 -3.92 -2.84 8.70
CA PRO A 48 -5.18 -3.19 9.27
C PRO A 48 -5.63 -4.53 8.70
N HIS A 49 -5.38 -5.59 9.40
CA HIS A 49 -6.20 -6.77 9.27
C HIS A 49 -7.59 -6.42 9.81
N ALA A 50 -8.45 -5.91 8.97
CA ALA A 50 -9.80 -5.56 9.38
C ALA A 50 -10.70 -6.76 9.16
N LYS A 51 -11.21 -7.33 10.24
CA LYS A 51 -12.25 -8.35 10.18
C LYS A 51 -13.58 -7.69 9.79
N LEU A 52 -14.26 -8.20 8.76
CA LEU A 52 -15.56 -7.70 8.33
C LEU A 52 -16.61 -7.65 9.47
N ASN A 53 -16.53 -8.56 10.44
CA ASN A 53 -17.45 -8.68 11.56
C ASN A 53 -16.89 -8.17 12.89
N GLY A 54 -15.83 -7.37 12.86
CA GLY A 54 -15.19 -6.79 14.05
C GLY A 54 -14.33 -7.78 14.84
N GLY A 55 -13.04 -7.59 14.84
CA GLY A 55 -12.03 -8.38 15.56
C GLY A 55 -10.67 -8.31 14.86
N ALA A 56 -9.61 -8.36 15.61
CA ALA A 56 -8.33 -7.80 15.20
C ALA A 56 -7.33 -8.78 14.58
N HIS A 57 -7.60 -10.05 14.37
CA HIS A 57 -6.59 -10.98 13.82
C HIS A 57 -7.26 -12.15 13.10
N ALA A 58 -6.70 -12.51 11.94
CA ALA A 58 -6.99 -13.76 11.28
C ALA A 58 -6.69 -14.95 12.22
N ARG A 59 -7.48 -15.99 12.10
CA ARG A 59 -7.31 -17.18 12.96
C ARG A 59 -6.11 -17.98 12.49
N GLN A 60 -5.12 -18.18 13.35
CA GLN A 60 -4.03 -19.12 13.06
C GLN A 60 -4.56 -20.55 12.84
N GLY A 61 -3.98 -21.24 11.85
CA GLY A 61 -4.26 -22.65 11.61
C GLY A 61 -5.63 -22.96 11.02
N VAL A 62 -6.24 -22.02 10.28
CA VAL A 62 -7.45 -22.30 9.51
C VAL A 62 -7.14 -23.34 8.43
N PRO A 63 -7.87 -24.47 8.35
CA PRO A 63 -7.51 -25.56 7.45
C PRO A 63 -7.67 -25.23 5.97
N ASN A 64 -8.48 -24.22 5.63
CA ASN A 64 -8.71 -23.77 4.25
C ASN A 64 -8.83 -22.25 4.21
N ILE A 65 -8.06 -21.64 3.35
CA ILE A 65 -8.11 -20.20 3.04
C ILE A 65 -8.71 -20.04 1.64
N ASP A 66 -9.79 -19.28 1.54
CA ASP A 66 -10.37 -18.86 0.28
C ASP A 66 -9.84 -17.49 -0.08
N SER A 67 -8.82 -17.44 -0.92
CA SER A 67 -8.11 -16.21 -1.30
C SER A 67 -7.72 -16.22 -2.77
N ILE A 68 -7.03 -15.16 -3.20
CA ILE A 68 -6.31 -15.08 -4.46
C ILE A 68 -5.40 -16.30 -4.64
N VAL A 69 -5.17 -16.71 -5.89
CA VAL A 69 -4.23 -17.80 -6.15
C VAL A 69 -2.82 -17.39 -5.74
N ASN A 70 -2.18 -18.22 -4.92
CA ASN A 70 -0.86 -17.95 -4.39
C ASN A 70 -0.12 -19.26 -4.14
N PHE A 71 1.19 -19.16 -4.01
CA PHE A 71 2.04 -20.25 -3.56
C PHE A 71 2.92 -19.76 -2.41
N ASN A 72 3.39 -20.68 -1.59
CA ASN A 72 4.26 -20.37 -0.45
C ASN A 72 5.69 -20.82 -0.70
N GLY A 73 6.61 -20.13 -0.04
CA GLY A 73 8.01 -20.48 0.09
C GLY A 73 8.49 -20.32 1.52
N HIS A 74 9.74 -20.63 1.75
CA HIS A 74 10.40 -20.37 3.01
C HIS A 74 11.90 -20.25 2.81
N PHE A 75 12.55 -19.57 3.75
CA PHE A 75 14.00 -19.44 3.81
C PHE A 75 14.49 -19.47 5.25
N MET A 76 15.79 -19.64 5.44
CA MET A 76 16.43 -19.58 6.76
C MET A 76 17.09 -18.22 6.94
N ALA A 77 16.61 -17.43 7.89
CA ALA A 77 17.29 -16.21 8.27
C ALA A 77 18.56 -16.54 9.07
N PRO A 78 19.69 -15.90 8.78
CA PRO A 78 20.90 -16.04 9.61
C PRO A 78 20.73 -15.28 10.92
N GLY A 79 21.22 -15.85 12.03
CA GLY A 79 21.21 -15.19 13.33
C GLY A 79 19.95 -15.47 14.16
N PHE A 80 19.55 -14.48 14.94
CA PHE A 80 18.38 -14.59 15.82
C PHE A 80 17.22 -13.76 15.27
N ASP A 81 16.01 -14.25 15.44
CA ASP A 81 14.81 -13.46 15.18
C ASP A 81 14.64 -12.33 16.22
N PRO A 82 13.67 -11.43 16.08
CA PRO A 82 13.39 -10.36 17.05
C PRO A 82 13.12 -10.86 18.47
N PHE A 83 12.73 -12.12 18.62
CA PHE A 83 12.42 -12.74 19.90
C PHE A 83 13.61 -13.55 20.47
N GLY A 84 14.75 -13.57 19.79
CA GLY A 84 15.97 -14.25 20.22
C GLY A 84 16.04 -15.73 19.86
N ASN A 85 15.20 -16.23 18.94
CA ASN A 85 15.27 -17.60 18.47
C ASN A 85 16.32 -17.74 17.37
N PRO A 86 17.23 -18.73 17.44
CA PRO A 86 18.25 -18.91 16.43
C PRO A 86 17.70 -19.64 15.19
N ASN A 87 18.21 -19.27 14.01
CA ASN A 87 18.01 -19.99 12.74
C ASN A 87 16.54 -20.36 12.48
N THR A 88 15.67 -19.37 12.51
CA THR A 88 14.23 -19.57 12.30
C THR A 88 13.92 -19.66 10.81
N HIS A 89 13.02 -20.58 10.45
CA HIS A 89 12.42 -20.59 9.12
C HIS A 89 11.44 -19.44 9.00
N TRP A 90 11.55 -18.71 7.90
CA TRP A 90 10.66 -17.65 7.52
C TRP A 90 9.81 -18.10 6.34
N TYR A 91 8.53 -17.85 6.40
CA TYR A 91 7.57 -18.27 5.40
C TYR A 91 7.01 -17.05 4.69
N PHE A 92 6.67 -17.21 3.42
CA PHE A 92 6.06 -16.16 2.63
C PHE A 92 5.05 -16.75 1.64
N ASN A 93 4.15 -15.91 1.17
CA ASN A 93 3.23 -16.20 0.08
C ASN A 93 3.52 -15.27 -1.09
N THR A 94 3.41 -15.79 -2.29
CA THR A 94 3.57 -15.05 -3.54
C THR A 94 2.34 -15.29 -4.41
N VAL A 95 1.80 -14.24 -5.02
CA VAL A 95 0.63 -14.33 -5.90
C VAL A 95 0.99 -15.06 -7.20
N GLY A 96 0.10 -15.93 -7.65
CA GLY A 96 0.27 -16.71 -8.88
C GLY A 96 0.44 -18.20 -8.62
N ASN A 97 0.76 -18.93 -9.68
CA ASN A 97 1.15 -20.33 -9.63
C ASN A 97 2.67 -20.43 -9.40
N PRO A 98 3.16 -21.55 -8.83
CA PRO A 98 4.60 -21.76 -8.65
C PRO A 98 5.41 -21.64 -9.96
N PRO A 99 6.62 -21.07 -9.92
CA PRO A 99 7.41 -20.73 -11.12
C PRO A 99 7.86 -21.94 -11.95
N ASN A 100 7.85 -23.13 -11.39
CA ASN A 100 8.15 -24.38 -12.11
C ASN A 100 6.95 -24.91 -12.91
N MET A 101 5.80 -24.28 -12.81
CA MET A 101 4.62 -24.59 -13.63
C MET A 101 4.69 -23.83 -14.96
N HIS A 102 3.94 -24.32 -15.96
CA HIS A 102 3.80 -23.68 -17.25
C HIS A 102 2.53 -22.82 -17.32
N GLY A 103 2.55 -21.81 -18.17
CA GLY A 103 1.40 -21.02 -18.55
C GLY A 103 1.23 -19.74 -17.72
N THR A 104 0.25 -18.95 -18.12
CA THR A 104 -0.04 -17.65 -17.53
C THR A 104 -1.14 -17.74 -16.49
N THR A 105 -0.87 -17.26 -15.29
CA THR A 105 -1.90 -16.99 -14.28
C THR A 105 -2.46 -15.59 -14.52
N THR A 106 -3.76 -15.48 -14.77
CA THR A 106 -4.42 -14.18 -14.90
C THR A 106 -5.22 -13.87 -13.65
N ILE A 107 -4.88 -12.79 -13.00
CA ILE A 107 -5.55 -12.28 -11.81
C ILE A 107 -6.54 -11.21 -12.24
N ASN A 108 -7.79 -11.34 -11.86
CA ASN A 108 -8.76 -10.26 -12.02
C ASN A 108 -8.39 -9.10 -11.08
N ALA A 109 -8.27 -7.89 -11.63
CA ALA A 109 -7.79 -6.71 -10.92
C ALA A 109 -8.82 -5.56 -10.98
N PRO A 110 -9.87 -5.62 -10.16
CA PRO A 110 -10.84 -4.53 -10.10
C PRO A 110 -10.17 -3.24 -9.62
N VAL A 111 -10.35 -2.19 -10.39
CA VAL A 111 -9.96 -0.82 -10.02
C VAL A 111 -11.20 -0.09 -9.56
N ILE A 112 -11.25 0.29 -8.30
CA ILE A 112 -12.33 1.03 -7.65
C ILE A 112 -11.89 2.49 -7.54
N PRO A 113 -12.36 3.40 -8.43
CA PRO A 113 -12.04 4.81 -8.32
C PRO A 113 -12.75 5.43 -7.13
N VAL A 114 -12.03 6.20 -6.32
CA VAL A 114 -12.58 6.87 -5.13
C VAL A 114 -12.23 8.35 -5.16
N SER A 115 -13.24 9.20 -5.32
CA SER A 115 -13.11 10.65 -5.21
C SER A 115 -13.20 11.11 -3.76
N LEU A 116 -12.62 12.28 -3.44
CA LEU A 116 -12.70 12.85 -2.09
C LEU A 116 -13.75 13.97 -2.05
N ASP A 117 -14.75 13.82 -1.20
CA ASP A 117 -15.78 14.82 -0.90
C ASP A 117 -15.44 15.52 0.41
N LEU A 118 -14.72 16.66 0.31
CA LEU A 118 -14.29 17.42 1.47
C LEU A 118 -15.40 18.36 1.92
N ARG A 119 -15.72 18.31 3.20
CA ARG A 119 -16.81 19.07 3.80
C ARG A 119 -16.34 19.94 4.95
N ASN A 120 -17.10 21.02 5.20
CA ASN A 120 -16.97 21.87 6.36
C ASN A 120 -17.43 21.16 7.64
N PHE A 121 -17.22 21.77 8.82
CA PHE A 121 -17.67 21.23 10.11
C PHE A 121 -19.19 21.01 10.21
N ASP A 122 -19.97 21.82 9.50
CA ASP A 122 -21.43 21.74 9.43
C ASP A 122 -21.93 20.71 8.39
N GLY A 123 -21.01 20.02 7.71
CA GLY A 123 -21.31 19.05 6.66
C GLY A 123 -21.60 19.67 5.28
N SER A 124 -21.56 21.00 5.15
CA SER A 124 -21.72 21.65 3.84
C SER A 124 -20.53 21.34 2.91
N PRO A 125 -20.75 21.24 1.58
CA PRO A 125 -19.68 20.98 0.63
C PRO A 125 -18.58 22.03 0.69
N ARG A 126 -17.32 21.60 0.59
CA ARG A 126 -16.16 22.49 0.53
C ARG A 126 -15.38 22.34 -0.76
N PHE A 127 -14.97 21.12 -1.08
CA PHE A 127 -14.22 20.80 -2.29
C PHE A 127 -14.44 19.35 -2.67
N PHE A 128 -14.43 19.07 -3.97
CA PHE A 128 -14.51 17.70 -4.51
C PHE A 128 -13.27 17.42 -5.34
N SER A 129 -12.47 16.44 -4.91
CA SER A 129 -11.31 15.97 -5.67
C SER A 129 -11.71 14.78 -6.49
N ASP A 130 -11.84 14.97 -7.80
CA ASP A 130 -12.32 13.97 -8.74
C ASP A 130 -11.19 13.03 -9.18
N VAL A 131 -11.40 11.73 -9.03
CA VAL A 131 -10.47 10.69 -9.47
C VAL A 131 -10.57 10.37 -10.96
N THR A 132 -11.65 10.76 -11.62
CA THR A 132 -11.98 10.40 -13.02
C THR A 132 -10.83 10.66 -14.01
N PRO A 133 -10.10 11.81 -13.95
CA PRO A 133 -9.01 12.08 -14.88
C PRO A 133 -7.85 11.08 -14.81
N PHE A 134 -7.71 10.38 -13.69
CA PHE A 134 -6.56 9.50 -13.42
C PHE A 134 -6.83 8.02 -13.75
N ILE A 135 -8.09 7.66 -14.02
CA ILE A 135 -8.46 6.26 -14.30
C ILE A 135 -7.81 5.77 -15.61
N ALA A 136 -8.03 6.48 -16.71
CA ALA A 136 -7.54 6.07 -18.01
C ALA A 136 -6.00 6.00 -18.08
N PRO A 137 -5.23 7.00 -17.60
CA PRO A 137 -3.78 6.89 -17.59
C PRO A 137 -3.28 5.79 -16.65
N THR A 138 -3.92 5.51 -15.51
CA THR A 138 -3.55 4.37 -14.65
C THR A 138 -3.68 3.05 -15.42
N LEU A 139 -4.80 2.83 -16.11
CA LEU A 139 -5.02 1.60 -16.89
C LEU A 139 -4.10 1.48 -18.12
N ALA A 140 -3.62 2.59 -18.66
CA ALA A 140 -2.69 2.62 -19.79
C ALA A 140 -1.21 2.49 -19.36
N SER A 141 -0.95 2.41 -18.06
CA SER A 141 0.40 2.34 -17.49
C SER A 141 1.03 0.93 -17.62
N PRO A 142 2.34 0.81 -17.42
CA PRO A 142 3.03 -0.48 -17.43
C PRO A 142 2.59 -1.42 -16.30
N VAL A 143 1.88 -0.93 -15.30
CA VAL A 143 1.28 -1.77 -14.24
C VAL A 143 0.26 -2.73 -14.85
N PHE A 144 -0.56 -2.26 -15.81
CA PHE A 144 -1.64 -3.03 -16.44
C PHE A 144 -1.41 -3.30 -17.93
N GLN A 145 -0.39 -2.70 -18.54
CA GLN A 145 -0.06 -2.88 -19.95
C GLN A 145 1.32 -3.50 -20.11
N ASN A 146 1.49 -4.27 -21.18
CA ASN A 146 2.76 -4.92 -21.47
C ASN A 146 3.81 -3.92 -21.96
N ALA A 147 5.00 -4.00 -21.36
CA ALA A 147 6.21 -3.29 -21.78
C ALA A 147 7.39 -4.28 -21.87
N PRO A 148 8.44 -3.95 -22.63
CA PRO A 148 9.61 -4.82 -22.73
C PRO A 148 10.48 -4.75 -21.48
N TYR A 149 10.82 -5.90 -20.91
CA TYR A 149 11.73 -6.06 -19.77
C TYR A 149 12.72 -7.19 -20.03
N THR A 150 13.93 -7.08 -19.47
CA THR A 150 14.98 -8.09 -19.63
C THR A 150 14.65 -9.44 -18.99
N SER A 151 13.79 -9.44 -17.98
CA SER A 151 13.34 -10.66 -17.28
C SER A 151 12.33 -11.50 -18.06
N SER A 152 11.78 -10.97 -19.15
CA SER A 152 10.76 -11.68 -19.93
C SER A 152 11.12 -11.74 -21.40
N PRO A 153 11.01 -12.91 -22.06
CA PRO A 153 11.26 -13.04 -23.49
C PRO A 153 10.20 -12.34 -24.36
N VAL A 154 9.05 -12.00 -23.77
CA VAL A 154 7.96 -11.27 -24.38
C VAL A 154 7.62 -10.03 -23.55
N PRO A 155 7.06 -8.96 -24.14
CA PRO A 155 6.58 -7.83 -23.36
C PRO A 155 5.55 -8.28 -22.32
N THR A 156 5.67 -7.78 -21.08
CA THR A 156 4.77 -8.13 -19.97
C THR A 156 4.52 -6.94 -19.07
N GLN A 157 3.68 -7.13 -18.04
CA GLN A 157 3.37 -6.11 -17.05
C GLN A 157 4.49 -5.94 -16.02
N PHE A 158 4.54 -4.79 -15.35
CA PHE A 158 5.63 -4.38 -14.47
C PHE A 158 5.88 -5.39 -13.34
N SER A 159 4.84 -5.74 -12.57
CA SER A 159 5.00 -6.66 -11.43
C SER A 159 5.27 -8.10 -11.87
N ASP A 160 4.74 -8.53 -13.02
CA ASP A 160 5.12 -9.82 -13.61
C ASP A 160 6.60 -9.84 -14.00
N ALA A 161 7.12 -8.73 -14.55
CA ALA A 161 8.54 -8.63 -14.88
C ALA A 161 9.45 -8.74 -13.65
N ILE A 162 9.06 -8.10 -12.54
CA ILE A 162 9.76 -8.21 -11.25
C ILE A 162 9.73 -9.66 -10.75
N GLN A 163 8.56 -10.27 -10.71
CA GLN A 163 8.39 -11.65 -10.25
C GLN A 163 9.19 -12.63 -11.13
N ARG A 164 9.26 -12.40 -12.44
CA ARG A 164 10.10 -13.19 -13.35
C ARG A 164 11.60 -12.98 -13.11
N ALA A 165 12.03 -11.81 -12.69
CA ALA A 165 13.40 -11.56 -12.29
C ALA A 165 13.75 -12.30 -11.00
N GLU A 166 12.87 -12.30 -10.01
CA GLU A 166 13.03 -13.03 -8.76
C GLU A 166 13.21 -14.55 -8.97
N TYR A 167 12.41 -15.11 -9.87
CA TYR A 167 12.38 -16.56 -10.10
C TYR A 167 13.09 -16.97 -11.40
N ALA A 168 14.02 -16.15 -11.92
CA ALA A 168 14.66 -16.36 -13.23
C ALA A 168 15.30 -17.76 -13.39
N GLY A 169 15.92 -18.30 -12.34
CA GLY A 169 16.50 -19.64 -12.33
C GLY A 169 15.48 -20.79 -12.23
N LYS A 170 14.21 -20.51 -11.96
CA LYS A 170 13.14 -21.50 -11.70
C LYS A 170 11.97 -21.37 -12.65
N ALA A 171 11.70 -20.15 -13.13
CA ALA A 171 10.57 -19.84 -13.98
C ALA A 171 10.67 -20.51 -15.36
N LYS A 172 9.55 -21.05 -15.84
CA LYS A 172 9.42 -21.50 -17.22
C LYS A 172 9.30 -20.29 -18.16
N ASP A 173 9.69 -20.44 -19.43
CA ASP A 173 9.66 -19.36 -20.40
C ASP A 173 8.26 -18.73 -20.56
N ASP A 174 7.22 -19.55 -20.45
CA ASP A 174 5.81 -19.16 -20.56
C ASP A 174 5.12 -18.93 -19.21
N TRP A 175 5.85 -18.95 -18.07
CA TRP A 175 5.31 -18.68 -16.77
C TRP A 175 5.14 -17.17 -16.58
N HIS A 176 3.92 -16.73 -16.30
CA HIS A 176 3.56 -15.35 -16.07
C HIS A 176 2.48 -15.24 -15.00
N THR A 177 2.48 -14.15 -14.26
CA THR A 177 1.36 -13.71 -13.41
C THR A 177 0.97 -12.30 -13.86
N VAL A 178 -0.19 -12.18 -14.50
CA VAL A 178 -0.63 -10.90 -15.09
C VAL A 178 -1.97 -10.46 -14.55
N LEU A 179 -2.19 -9.15 -14.52
CA LEU A 179 -3.42 -8.53 -14.05
C LEU A 179 -4.38 -8.29 -15.23
N SER A 180 -5.65 -8.60 -15.03
CA SER A 180 -6.74 -8.24 -15.94
C SER A 180 -7.55 -7.10 -15.31
N PRO A 181 -7.25 -5.82 -15.61
CA PRO A 181 -7.91 -4.71 -14.96
C PRO A 181 -9.36 -4.57 -15.43
N ASN A 182 -10.25 -4.25 -14.49
CA ASN A 182 -11.61 -3.84 -14.80
C ASN A 182 -12.07 -2.73 -13.86
N VAL A 183 -12.55 -1.63 -14.43
CA VAL A 183 -13.02 -0.47 -13.66
C VAL A 183 -14.41 -0.73 -13.10
N LYS A 184 -14.56 -0.52 -11.81
CA LYS A 184 -15.84 -0.60 -11.11
C LYS A 184 -16.50 0.76 -11.00
N ALA A 185 -17.74 0.78 -10.51
CA ALA A 185 -18.44 2.02 -10.25
C ALA A 185 -17.62 2.91 -9.30
N ALA A 186 -17.45 4.18 -9.67
CA ALA A 186 -16.75 5.15 -8.83
C ALA A 186 -17.48 5.36 -7.50
N ARG A 187 -16.70 5.55 -6.45
CA ARG A 187 -17.16 5.83 -5.09
C ARG A 187 -16.68 7.20 -4.63
N SER A 188 -17.14 7.63 -3.48
CA SER A 188 -16.72 8.87 -2.87
C SER A 188 -16.45 8.64 -1.39
N MET A 189 -15.30 9.15 -0.92
CA MET A 189 -14.95 9.21 0.50
C MET A 189 -15.28 10.62 1.01
N THR A 190 -16.20 10.72 1.96
CA THR A 190 -16.54 12.00 2.59
C THR A 190 -15.64 12.22 3.80
N LEU A 191 -14.96 13.37 3.83
CA LEU A 191 -14.09 13.80 4.92
C LEU A 191 -14.59 15.13 5.48
N ILE A 192 -14.70 15.22 6.80
CA ILE A 192 -15.15 16.42 7.49
C ILE A 192 -13.94 17.27 7.88
N ARG A 193 -14.04 18.57 7.77
CA ARG A 193 -13.00 19.52 8.20
C ARG A 193 -12.49 19.16 9.61
N GLY A 194 -11.17 19.22 9.81
CA GLY A 194 -10.50 18.77 11.03
C GLY A 194 -9.98 17.32 10.96
N THR A 195 -10.41 16.53 9.97
CA THR A 195 -9.85 15.19 9.71
C THR A 195 -8.92 15.15 8.50
N TYR A 196 -8.81 16.25 7.79
CA TYR A 196 -7.94 16.41 6.64
C TYR A 196 -7.27 17.77 6.61
N ARG A 197 -6.17 17.84 5.88
CA ARG A 197 -5.52 19.06 5.41
C ARG A 197 -5.45 19.02 3.90
N PHE A 198 -5.24 20.16 3.26
CA PHE A 198 -5.03 20.21 1.82
C PHE A 198 -4.03 21.30 1.43
N ALA A 199 -3.43 21.16 0.27
CA ALA A 199 -2.64 22.21 -0.34
C ALA A 199 -2.84 22.29 -1.85
N LEU A 200 -2.54 23.46 -2.37
CA LEU A 200 -2.27 23.70 -3.77
C LEU A 200 -0.78 23.86 -3.92
N ASN A 201 -0.20 23.37 -5.00
CA ASN A 201 1.21 23.56 -5.24
C ASN A 201 1.55 25.07 -5.31
N SER A 202 2.65 25.47 -4.68
CA SER A 202 2.97 26.88 -4.41
C SER A 202 3.21 27.74 -5.66
N ASP A 203 3.54 27.12 -6.79
CA ASP A 203 3.74 27.81 -8.07
C ASP A 203 2.47 27.87 -8.94
N GLY A 204 1.36 27.33 -8.46
CA GLY A 204 0.10 27.26 -9.20
C GLY A 204 0.13 26.32 -10.42
N SER A 205 1.24 25.61 -10.66
CA SER A 205 1.39 24.74 -11.82
C SER A 205 0.62 23.44 -11.68
N CYS A 206 0.38 22.99 -10.47
CA CYS A 206 -0.33 21.78 -10.07
C CYS A 206 -0.31 21.75 -8.55
N CYS A 207 -0.93 20.99 -7.92
CA CYS A 207 -2.07 20.13 -8.02
C CYS A 207 -2.74 20.24 -6.66
N PHE A 208 -4.01 20.10 -6.64
CA PHE A 208 -4.67 19.94 -5.36
C PHE A 208 -4.33 18.57 -4.79
N PHE A 209 -3.92 18.51 -3.53
CA PHE A 209 -3.75 17.26 -2.80
C PHE A 209 -4.30 17.35 -1.38
N VAL A 210 -4.58 16.22 -0.79
CA VAL A 210 -5.18 16.08 0.52
C VAL A 210 -4.33 15.18 1.40
N GLU A 211 -4.05 15.62 2.60
CA GLU A 211 -3.50 14.78 3.67
C GLU A 211 -4.61 14.41 4.64
N VAL A 212 -4.69 13.13 5.00
CA VAL A 212 -5.68 12.59 5.92
C VAL A 212 -4.97 11.80 7.00
N ASP A 213 -5.46 11.87 8.23
CA ASP A 213 -5.01 10.96 9.30
C ASP A 213 -5.27 9.50 8.90
N ALA A 214 -4.27 8.64 9.05
CA ALA A 214 -4.32 7.25 8.59
C ALA A 214 -5.46 6.46 9.22
N ASP A 215 -5.74 6.67 10.51
CA ASP A 215 -6.83 5.96 11.21
C ASP A 215 -8.20 6.41 10.71
N VAL A 216 -8.37 7.72 10.47
CA VAL A 216 -9.60 8.27 9.89
C VAL A 216 -9.82 7.73 8.48
N PHE A 217 -8.76 7.73 7.67
CA PHE A 217 -8.81 7.21 6.30
C PHE A 217 -9.12 5.73 6.27
N ALA A 218 -8.43 4.91 7.07
CA ALA A 218 -8.64 3.46 7.13
C ALA A 218 -10.08 3.10 7.52
N ASN A 219 -10.65 3.80 8.50
CA ASN A 219 -12.05 3.60 8.89
C ASN A 219 -13.04 3.97 7.77
N ALA A 220 -12.79 5.07 7.04
CA ALA A 220 -13.62 5.47 5.92
C ALA A 220 -13.48 4.51 4.73
N LEU A 221 -12.25 4.08 4.41
CA LEU A 221 -11.97 3.12 3.36
C LEU A 221 -12.59 1.75 3.65
N PHE A 222 -12.56 1.30 4.91
CA PHE A 222 -13.17 0.04 5.30
C PHE A 222 -14.67 -0.04 4.93
N ASN A 223 -15.42 1.03 5.13
CA ASN A 223 -16.83 1.07 4.71
C ASN A 223 -16.97 0.95 3.18
N ILE A 224 -16.08 1.59 2.42
CA ILE A 224 -16.07 1.49 0.95
C ILE A 224 -15.71 0.07 0.50
N ILE A 225 -14.78 -0.60 1.19
CA ILE A 225 -14.41 -2.00 0.94
C ILE A 225 -15.60 -2.92 1.18
N VAL A 226 -16.28 -2.78 2.32
CA VAL A 226 -17.47 -3.57 2.66
C VAL A 226 -18.57 -3.39 1.61
N ASP A 227 -18.81 -2.15 1.18
CA ASP A 227 -19.77 -1.85 0.13
C ASP A 227 -19.38 -2.50 -1.22
N ALA A 228 -18.08 -2.51 -1.55
CA ALA A 228 -17.58 -3.15 -2.77
C ALA A 228 -17.74 -4.68 -2.73
N ILE A 229 -17.48 -5.31 -1.58
CA ILE A 229 -17.69 -6.75 -1.37
C ILE A 229 -19.19 -7.08 -1.50
N ASN A 230 -20.05 -6.33 -0.82
CA ASN A 230 -21.50 -6.56 -0.84
C ASN A 230 -22.11 -6.33 -2.22
N ALA A 231 -21.55 -5.42 -3.02
CA ALA A 231 -21.95 -5.19 -4.40
C ALA A 231 -21.45 -6.28 -5.37
N GLY A 232 -20.54 -7.16 -4.93
CA GLY A 232 -19.88 -8.13 -5.80
C GLY A 232 -18.84 -7.51 -6.75
N ASP A 233 -18.37 -6.31 -6.45
CA ASP A 233 -17.34 -5.63 -7.25
C ASP A 233 -15.96 -6.26 -7.03
N ILE A 234 -15.72 -6.81 -5.85
CA ILE A 234 -14.50 -7.52 -5.47
C ILE A 234 -14.84 -8.87 -4.84
N THR A 235 -14.04 -9.88 -5.13
CA THR A 235 -14.15 -11.24 -4.62
C THR A 235 -12.86 -11.70 -3.96
N THR A 236 -12.87 -12.82 -3.28
CA THR A 236 -11.65 -13.43 -2.70
C THR A 236 -10.60 -13.84 -3.74
N LYS A 237 -10.94 -13.84 -5.03
CA LYS A 237 -10.03 -14.24 -6.12
C LYS A 237 -9.37 -13.06 -6.82
N ASP A 238 -9.67 -11.86 -6.38
CA ASP A 238 -9.24 -10.62 -7.01
C ASP A 238 -8.06 -9.99 -6.27
N MET A 239 -7.33 -9.13 -6.97
CA MET A 239 -6.44 -8.13 -6.40
C MET A 239 -7.05 -6.76 -6.67
N ALA A 240 -7.68 -6.17 -5.66
CA ALA A 240 -8.43 -4.93 -5.83
C ALA A 240 -7.56 -3.70 -5.55
N THR A 241 -7.62 -2.69 -6.42
CA THR A 241 -6.97 -1.40 -6.22
C THR A 241 -8.02 -0.31 -5.98
N PHE A 242 -7.96 0.32 -4.80
CA PHE A 242 -8.72 1.54 -4.51
C PHE A 242 -7.88 2.74 -4.92
N LEU A 243 -8.22 3.33 -6.07
CA LEU A 243 -7.47 4.42 -6.69
C LEU A 243 -8.01 5.77 -6.22
N PHE A 244 -7.12 6.60 -5.67
CA PHE A 244 -7.43 7.95 -5.17
C PHE A 244 -6.68 9.03 -5.94
N PRO A 245 -7.18 10.28 -5.97
CA PRO A 245 -6.52 11.42 -6.57
C PRO A 245 -5.68 12.17 -5.52
N ASN A 246 -4.35 12.14 -5.59
CA ASN A 246 -3.46 12.94 -4.73
C ASN A 246 -3.89 12.93 -3.25
N ALA A 247 -4.20 11.76 -2.72
CA ALA A 247 -4.55 11.56 -1.32
C ALA A 247 -3.35 10.93 -0.59
N PHE A 248 -2.91 11.53 0.49
CA PHE A 248 -1.74 11.08 1.26
C PHE A 248 -2.11 10.99 2.73
N LEU A 249 -1.44 10.10 3.46
CA LEU A 249 -1.79 9.88 4.85
C LEU A 249 -0.65 10.32 5.77
N PHE A 250 -1.02 10.78 6.96
CA PHE A 250 -0.09 11.01 8.06
C PHE A 250 -0.48 10.16 9.26
N VAL A 251 0.49 9.86 10.12
CA VAL A 251 0.28 8.98 11.27
C VAL A 251 0.31 9.74 12.59
N ASN A 252 -0.24 9.11 13.63
CA ASN A 252 -0.22 9.61 15.01
C ASN A 252 -0.90 10.98 15.20
N GLY A 253 -1.81 11.37 14.34
CA GLY A 253 -2.44 12.70 14.35
C GLY A 253 -1.45 13.84 14.08
N ASP A 254 -0.23 13.54 13.64
CA ASP A 254 0.82 14.53 13.37
C ASP A 254 1.08 14.68 11.86
N PRO A 255 0.59 15.74 11.23
CA PRO A 255 0.81 15.96 9.80
C PRO A 255 2.28 16.10 9.37
N ASN A 256 3.21 16.29 10.30
CA ASN A 256 4.64 16.27 9.97
C ASN A 256 5.16 14.83 9.78
N GLN A 257 4.38 13.82 10.15
CA GLN A 257 4.65 12.42 9.89
C GLN A 257 3.91 11.96 8.62
N CYS A 258 4.05 12.70 7.54
CA CYS A 258 3.54 12.45 6.21
C CYS A 258 4.69 11.99 5.30
N CYS A 259 4.53 11.28 4.25
CA CYS A 259 3.28 10.90 3.63
C CYS A 259 3.29 9.42 3.26
N ILE A 260 2.21 8.73 3.65
CA ILE A 260 1.90 7.42 3.11
C ILE A 260 1.15 7.65 1.79
N ILE A 261 1.66 7.12 0.70
CA ILE A 261 1.10 7.29 -0.65
C ILE A 261 0.24 6.11 -1.11
N GLY A 262 0.38 4.98 -0.42
CA GLY A 262 -0.36 3.75 -0.61
C GLY A 262 -0.18 2.81 0.56
N PHE A 263 -0.91 1.72 0.58
CA PHE A 263 -0.67 0.53 1.38
C PHE A 263 -1.41 -0.66 0.78
N HIS A 264 -0.85 -1.85 0.92
CA HIS A 264 -1.54 -3.09 0.62
C HIS A 264 -2.01 -3.79 1.88
N THR A 265 -3.05 -4.59 1.77
CA THR A 265 -3.64 -5.30 2.90
C THR A 265 -4.63 -6.37 2.42
N TYR A 266 -5.24 -7.06 3.36
CA TYR A 266 -6.42 -7.88 3.11
C TYR A 266 -7.46 -7.68 4.20
N VAL A 267 -8.72 -7.90 3.86
CA VAL A 267 -9.80 -8.07 4.81
C VAL A 267 -10.23 -9.53 4.82
N PHE A 268 -10.78 -10.01 5.92
CA PHE A 268 -11.14 -11.42 6.06
C PHE A 268 -12.48 -11.64 6.77
N ASP A 269 -13.08 -12.80 6.48
CA ASP A 269 -14.25 -13.32 7.20
C ASP A 269 -13.96 -14.75 7.67
N ASP A 270 -13.98 -14.96 8.98
CA ASP A 270 -13.80 -16.24 9.65
C ASP A 270 -15.10 -16.77 10.28
N SER A 271 -16.24 -16.24 9.88
CA SER A 271 -17.56 -16.71 10.37
C SER A 271 -17.81 -18.18 10.06
N ASN A 272 -17.24 -18.69 8.96
CA ASN A 272 -17.20 -20.10 8.67
C ASN A 272 -15.99 -20.77 9.38
N PRO A 273 -16.21 -21.71 10.33
CA PRO A 273 -15.10 -22.32 11.07
C PRO A 273 -14.19 -23.24 10.23
N ARG A 274 -14.55 -23.51 8.98
CA ARG A 274 -13.80 -24.39 8.09
C ARG A 274 -13.04 -23.65 6.99
N VAL A 275 -13.42 -22.41 6.71
CA VAL A 275 -12.87 -21.63 5.62
C VAL A 275 -12.78 -20.18 6.07
N GLU A 276 -11.61 -19.59 5.94
CA GLU A 276 -11.42 -18.15 6.08
C GLU A 276 -11.39 -17.53 4.68
N ALA A 277 -12.31 -16.62 4.42
CA ALA A 277 -12.33 -15.87 3.18
C ALA A 277 -11.44 -14.63 3.32
N ARG A 278 -10.56 -14.37 2.35
CA ARG A 278 -9.66 -13.21 2.32
C ARG A 278 -9.81 -12.43 1.02
N TRP A 279 -10.00 -11.14 1.12
CA TRP A 279 -10.03 -10.19 0.01
C TRP A 279 -8.74 -9.37 0.03
N VAL A 280 -7.88 -9.61 -0.94
CA VAL A 280 -6.60 -8.90 -1.09
C VAL A 280 -6.84 -7.60 -1.83
N LEU A 281 -6.30 -6.51 -1.30
CA LEU A 281 -6.53 -5.17 -1.83
C LEU A 281 -5.39 -4.21 -1.50
N ASN A 282 -5.32 -3.13 -2.26
CA ASN A 282 -4.46 -2.00 -1.96
C ASN A 282 -5.22 -0.66 -2.08
N TYR A 283 -4.78 0.31 -1.30
CA TYR A 283 -5.03 1.72 -1.51
C TYR A 283 -3.82 2.30 -2.23
N SER A 284 -4.05 3.02 -3.30
CA SER A 284 -2.98 3.69 -4.03
C SER A 284 -3.42 5.06 -4.51
N SER A 285 -2.56 6.05 -4.34
CA SER A 285 -2.79 7.39 -4.84
C SER A 285 -2.16 7.56 -6.22
N TRP A 286 -2.94 8.06 -7.19
CA TRP A 286 -2.31 8.72 -8.33
C TRP A 286 -1.63 9.98 -7.83
N ILE A 287 -0.36 10.17 -8.19
CA ILE A 287 0.44 11.29 -7.74
C ILE A 287 0.64 12.24 -8.92
N SER A 288 0.08 13.43 -8.86
CA SER A 288 0.32 14.43 -9.91
C SER A 288 1.77 14.93 -9.90
N PRO A 289 2.37 15.16 -11.07
CA PRO A 289 3.76 15.62 -11.16
C PRO A 289 4.02 16.90 -10.35
N GLY A 290 5.17 16.98 -9.68
CA GLY A 290 5.60 18.17 -8.94
C GLY A 290 5.14 18.23 -7.48
N ILE A 291 4.34 17.29 -6.98
CA ILE A 291 3.99 17.21 -5.56
C ILE A 291 5.19 16.73 -4.76
N PHE A 292 5.83 15.65 -5.16
CA PHE A 292 6.99 15.09 -4.49
C PHE A 292 8.29 15.31 -5.28
N ARG A 293 9.41 15.29 -4.57
CA ARG A 293 10.74 15.27 -5.16
C ARG A 293 11.15 13.82 -5.49
N GLY A 294 12.23 13.65 -6.24
CA GLY A 294 12.80 12.32 -6.52
C GLY A 294 12.07 11.52 -7.58
N GLY A 295 11.14 12.13 -8.33
CA GLY A 295 10.45 11.44 -9.42
C GLY A 295 9.20 10.66 -9.02
N PHE A 296 8.79 10.71 -7.76
CA PHE A 296 7.53 10.09 -7.29
C PHE A 296 6.34 10.83 -7.90
N GLN A 297 5.72 10.19 -8.88
CA GLN A 297 4.58 10.75 -9.62
C GLN A 297 3.81 9.66 -10.36
N ASP A 298 2.65 10.03 -10.91
CA ASP A 298 1.72 9.18 -11.65
C ASP A 298 1.45 7.84 -10.96
N VAL A 299 1.99 6.74 -11.45
CA VAL A 299 1.72 5.38 -10.95
C VAL A 299 2.75 4.86 -9.95
N THR A 300 3.61 5.70 -9.40
CA THR A 300 4.62 5.25 -8.43
C THR A 300 3.98 4.47 -7.29
N ALA A 301 2.96 5.03 -6.62
CA ALA A 301 2.26 4.31 -5.54
C ALA A 301 1.52 3.07 -6.03
N VAL A 302 0.87 3.13 -7.20
CA VAL A 302 0.12 1.98 -7.75
C VAL A 302 1.05 0.81 -8.07
N SER A 303 2.23 1.08 -8.64
CA SER A 303 3.20 0.03 -8.97
C SER A 303 3.83 -0.58 -7.73
N HIS A 304 4.14 0.25 -6.74
CA HIS A 304 4.68 -0.14 -5.44
C HIS A 304 3.73 -1.13 -4.74
N GLU A 305 2.51 -0.70 -4.44
CA GLU A 305 1.55 -1.51 -3.69
C GLU A 305 1.16 -2.82 -4.39
N ILE A 306 1.07 -2.79 -5.72
CA ILE A 306 0.79 -4.01 -6.49
C ILE A 306 1.99 -4.96 -6.47
N ALA A 307 3.22 -4.46 -6.58
CA ALA A 307 4.41 -5.31 -6.53
C ALA A 307 4.60 -5.94 -5.13
N GLU A 308 4.38 -5.17 -4.08
CA GLU A 308 4.37 -5.70 -2.72
C GLU A 308 3.28 -6.74 -2.51
N THR A 309 2.05 -6.46 -2.98
CA THR A 309 0.95 -7.46 -2.94
C THR A 309 1.33 -8.77 -3.64
N TYR A 310 2.15 -8.72 -4.70
CA TYR A 310 2.63 -9.92 -5.37
C TYR A 310 3.50 -10.79 -4.46
N ASN A 311 4.30 -10.18 -3.61
CA ASN A 311 5.25 -10.86 -2.72
C ASN A 311 4.72 -11.07 -1.30
N ASP A 312 3.69 -10.31 -0.89
CA ASP A 312 3.09 -10.40 0.45
C ASP A 312 1.58 -10.09 0.45
N PRO A 313 0.75 -10.92 -0.19
CA PRO A 313 -0.68 -10.66 -0.30
C PRO A 313 -1.41 -10.66 1.06
N PHE A 314 -0.76 -11.12 2.13
CA PHE A 314 -1.36 -11.23 3.46
C PHE A 314 -0.64 -10.38 4.52
N VAL A 315 0.30 -9.53 4.12
CA VAL A 315 1.00 -8.56 4.99
C VAL A 315 1.56 -9.19 6.27
N ALA A 316 1.95 -10.44 6.21
CA ALA A 316 2.59 -11.13 7.32
C ALA A 316 3.09 -12.47 6.82
N SER A 317 4.25 -12.50 6.20
CA SER A 317 4.86 -13.75 5.76
C SER A 317 3.86 -14.68 5.07
N ASP A 318 3.52 -15.81 5.67
CA ASP A 318 2.50 -16.75 5.19
C ASP A 318 1.19 -16.67 5.98
N ASN A 319 1.11 -15.76 6.91
CA ASN A 319 -0.02 -15.55 7.82
C ASN A 319 -0.45 -16.78 8.64
N VAL A 320 0.42 -17.75 8.74
CA VAL A 320 0.27 -18.96 9.59
C VAL A 320 1.27 -18.91 10.73
N HIS A 321 2.44 -18.35 10.47
CA HIS A 321 3.58 -18.33 11.38
C HIS A 321 3.91 -16.91 11.83
N ASP A 322 3.08 -16.14 12.34
CA ASP A 322 3.15 -14.77 12.90
C ASP A 322 4.54 -14.14 13.13
N VAL A 323 5.59 -14.70 12.61
CA VAL A 323 6.96 -14.31 12.88
C VAL A 323 7.63 -13.94 11.57
N THR A 324 7.87 -12.65 11.38
CA THR A 324 8.68 -12.13 10.29
C THR A 324 10.01 -11.61 10.81
N PRO A 325 11.10 -11.72 10.05
CA PRO A 325 12.33 -11.05 10.42
C PRO A 325 12.14 -9.53 10.30
N TRP A 326 13.01 -8.81 11.01
CA TRP A 326 13.18 -7.39 10.77
C TRP A 326 14.38 -7.18 9.87
N TRP A 327 14.19 -6.40 8.80
CA TRP A 327 15.24 -5.99 7.90
C TRP A 327 15.56 -4.52 8.09
N LEU A 328 16.83 -4.19 8.16
CA LEU A 328 17.26 -2.82 8.04
C LEU A 328 17.48 -2.50 6.56
N ALA A 329 16.61 -1.67 6.01
CA ALA A 329 16.73 -1.20 4.64
C ALA A 329 17.87 -0.17 4.48
N PRO A 330 18.44 -0.02 3.28
CA PRO A 330 19.48 0.97 3.02
C PRO A 330 19.04 2.42 3.23
N ASN A 331 17.76 2.72 3.10
CA ASN A 331 17.17 4.03 3.41
C ASN A 331 17.03 4.31 4.91
N GLY A 332 17.33 3.32 5.77
CA GLY A 332 17.28 3.42 7.22
C GLY A 332 15.95 2.96 7.83
N ASN A 333 14.98 2.57 7.04
CA ASN A 333 13.71 2.03 7.51
C ASN A 333 13.90 0.62 8.06
N CYS A 334 13.10 0.27 9.08
CA CYS A 334 12.96 -1.09 9.58
C CYS A 334 11.73 -1.72 8.95
N GLN A 335 11.90 -2.88 8.33
CA GLN A 335 10.83 -3.61 7.68
C GLN A 335 10.58 -4.93 8.43
N ASP A 336 9.32 -5.33 8.55
CA ASP A 336 8.89 -6.56 9.23
C ASP A 336 8.09 -7.51 8.33
N ASN A 337 7.84 -7.10 7.09
CA ASN A 337 7.16 -7.87 6.05
C ASN A 337 7.97 -7.81 4.75
N LEU A 338 7.54 -8.50 3.70
CA LEU A 338 8.20 -8.44 2.39
C LEU A 338 7.78 -7.17 1.62
N GLU A 339 7.98 -6.02 2.26
CA GLU A 339 7.70 -4.69 1.70
C GLU A 339 8.77 -4.33 0.68
N THR A 340 8.61 -4.84 -0.53
CA THR A 340 9.66 -4.81 -1.56
C THR A 340 9.97 -3.40 -2.06
N GLY A 341 8.97 -2.54 -2.09
CA GLY A 341 9.11 -1.14 -2.49
C GLY A 341 9.72 -0.26 -1.41
N ASP A 342 9.32 -0.46 -0.16
CA ASP A 342 9.76 0.30 1.02
C ASP A 342 11.28 0.24 1.23
N VAL A 343 11.90 -0.89 0.87
CA VAL A 343 13.36 -1.07 0.96
C VAL A 343 14.11 -0.07 0.08
N ILE A 344 13.51 0.28 -1.06
CA ILE A 344 14.13 1.11 -2.10
C ILE A 344 13.71 2.58 -1.98
N GLU A 345 12.60 2.83 -1.33
CA GLU A 345 12.03 4.17 -1.22
C GLU A 345 13.07 5.22 -0.77
N GLY A 346 13.12 6.33 -1.49
CA GLY A 346 14.05 7.43 -1.20
C GLY A 346 15.52 7.18 -1.58
N LEU A 347 15.86 6.01 -2.11
CA LEU A 347 17.19 5.75 -2.66
C LEU A 347 17.35 6.42 -4.04
N PRO A 348 18.60 6.69 -4.48
CA PRO A 348 18.85 7.03 -5.88
C PRO A 348 18.30 5.95 -6.81
N HIS A 349 17.67 6.36 -7.90
CA HIS A 349 17.03 5.44 -8.87
C HIS A 349 15.87 4.61 -8.30
N ALA A 350 15.21 5.06 -7.24
CA ALA A 350 14.02 4.38 -6.72
C ALA A 350 12.90 4.24 -7.77
N VAL A 351 12.83 5.16 -8.73
CA VAL A 351 11.84 5.17 -9.82
C VAL A 351 12.46 4.69 -11.12
N PHE A 352 11.75 3.86 -11.87
CA PHE A 352 12.14 3.32 -13.17
C PHE A 352 11.21 3.84 -14.29
N PRO A 353 11.58 4.89 -15.03
CA PRO A 353 10.70 5.45 -16.05
C PRO A 353 10.43 4.49 -17.20
N VAL A 354 9.16 4.30 -17.56
CA VAL A 354 8.70 3.47 -18.66
C VAL A 354 7.85 4.28 -19.62
N THR A 355 8.24 4.38 -20.88
CA THR A 355 7.46 5.10 -21.90
C THR A 355 6.52 4.13 -22.63
N LEU A 356 5.23 4.38 -22.54
CA LEU A 356 4.18 3.68 -23.28
C LEU A 356 3.26 4.67 -23.98
N ASN A 357 2.96 4.43 -25.24
CA ASN A 357 2.02 5.25 -26.02
C ASN A 357 2.29 6.76 -25.97
N GLY A 358 3.56 7.14 -25.87
CA GLY A 358 4.01 8.54 -25.83
C GLY A 358 3.90 9.22 -24.47
N PHE A 359 3.54 8.50 -23.43
CA PHE A 359 3.57 8.98 -22.04
C PHE A 359 4.67 8.22 -21.27
N THR A 360 5.45 8.94 -20.47
CA THR A 360 6.45 8.34 -19.58
C THR A 360 5.88 8.20 -18.19
N TYR A 361 5.68 6.96 -17.76
CA TYR A 361 5.26 6.57 -16.44
C TYR A 361 6.45 6.37 -15.52
N HIS A 362 6.21 6.47 -14.21
CA HIS A 362 7.25 6.39 -13.19
C HIS A 362 6.92 5.31 -12.14
N PRO A 363 6.89 4.02 -12.53
CA PRO A 363 6.78 2.94 -11.55
C PRO A 363 8.03 2.89 -10.67
N GLN A 364 7.87 2.35 -9.47
CA GLN A 364 8.97 2.23 -8.52
C GLN A 364 9.74 0.92 -8.74
N ASN A 365 11.06 0.95 -8.63
CA ASN A 365 11.89 -0.24 -8.52
C ASN A 365 11.58 -0.99 -7.22
N GLU A 366 11.79 -2.31 -7.24
CA GLU A 366 11.48 -3.18 -6.11
C GLU A 366 12.72 -3.97 -5.68
N ALA A 367 12.84 -4.23 -4.39
CA ALA A 367 13.77 -5.22 -3.87
C ALA A 367 13.27 -6.63 -4.23
N LEU A 368 14.18 -7.49 -4.67
CA LEU A 368 13.84 -8.87 -4.98
C LEU A 368 13.86 -9.74 -3.72
N LEU A 369 13.14 -10.85 -3.72
CA LEU A 369 13.07 -11.81 -2.63
C LEU A 369 14.46 -12.24 -2.12
N GLN A 370 15.45 -12.35 -3.02
CA GLN A 370 16.83 -12.69 -2.67
C GLN A 370 17.50 -11.68 -1.74
N TRP A 371 17.06 -10.41 -1.76
CA TRP A 371 17.52 -9.43 -0.80
C TRP A 371 17.05 -9.79 0.61
N PHE A 372 15.79 -10.14 0.77
CA PHE A 372 15.18 -10.54 2.04
C PHE A 372 15.70 -11.89 2.54
N GLU A 373 15.99 -12.81 1.62
CA GLU A 373 16.53 -14.14 1.92
C GLU A 373 18.01 -14.15 2.33
N PHE A 374 18.68 -13.00 2.37
CA PHE A 374 20.12 -12.90 2.66
C PHE A 374 20.97 -13.73 1.69
N MET A 375 20.51 -13.92 0.48
CA MET A 375 21.06 -14.88 -0.47
C MET A 375 22.37 -14.37 -1.08
N VAL A 376 23.43 -15.16 -1.00
CA VAL A 376 24.74 -14.88 -1.62
C VAL A 376 25.31 -16.13 -2.25
N PRO A 377 25.55 -16.16 -3.57
CA PRO A 377 25.09 -15.19 -4.56
C PRO A 377 23.57 -15.23 -4.73
N SER A 378 22.98 -14.14 -5.21
CA SER A 378 21.59 -14.11 -5.61
C SER A 378 21.33 -15.09 -6.77
N ASP A 379 20.21 -15.83 -6.74
CA ASP A 379 19.76 -16.68 -7.83
C ASP A 379 18.71 -16.00 -8.75
N ALA A 380 18.45 -14.72 -8.49
CA ALA A 380 17.64 -13.89 -9.37
C ALA A 380 18.34 -13.63 -10.71
N LEU A 381 17.61 -12.99 -11.64
CA LEU A 381 18.14 -12.57 -12.92
C LEU A 381 19.48 -11.81 -12.74
N ASP A 382 20.51 -12.21 -13.47
CA ASP A 382 21.85 -11.62 -13.47
C ASP A 382 22.50 -11.45 -12.07
N GLY A 383 21.98 -12.13 -11.06
CA GLY A 383 22.44 -12.02 -9.68
C GLY A 383 21.94 -10.76 -8.95
N ALA A 384 20.88 -10.16 -9.43
CA ALA A 384 20.32 -8.91 -8.93
C ALA A 384 19.68 -9.06 -7.53
N TYR A 385 19.53 -7.91 -6.84
CA TYR A 385 18.81 -7.75 -5.58
C TYR A 385 17.70 -6.71 -5.69
N SER A 386 17.60 -6.01 -6.83
CA SER A 386 16.52 -5.08 -7.18
C SER A 386 16.21 -5.16 -8.67
N TYR A 387 14.99 -4.78 -9.06
CA TYR A 387 14.56 -4.84 -10.45
C TYR A 387 13.42 -3.80 -10.69
N PRO A 388 13.25 -3.18 -11.88
CA PRO A 388 14.03 -3.37 -13.13
C PRO A 388 15.44 -2.76 -13.18
N ASP A 389 15.77 -1.81 -12.29
CA ASP A 389 17.15 -1.32 -12.17
C ASP A 389 17.90 -2.18 -11.14
N GLU A 390 18.78 -3.04 -11.65
CA GLU A 390 19.58 -3.97 -10.86
C GLU A 390 20.67 -3.29 -10.04
N THR A 391 20.87 -1.99 -10.22
CA THR A 391 21.94 -1.22 -9.56
C THR A 391 21.50 -0.54 -8.28
N VAL A 392 20.20 -0.53 -7.95
CA VAL A 392 19.67 0.14 -6.75
C VAL A 392 20.15 -0.59 -5.50
N LEU A 393 20.06 -1.92 -5.50
CA LEU A 393 20.58 -2.76 -4.42
C LEU A 393 21.73 -3.64 -4.95
N THR A 394 22.89 -3.52 -4.31
CA THR A 394 24.13 -4.21 -4.77
C THR A 394 24.49 -5.43 -3.91
N GLY A 395 23.64 -5.86 -3.02
CA GLY A 395 23.85 -7.00 -2.15
C GLY A 395 22.62 -7.28 -1.29
N PRO A 396 22.60 -8.41 -0.55
CA PRO A 396 21.46 -8.80 0.27
C PRO A 396 21.28 -7.89 1.48
N SER A 397 20.15 -8.03 2.14
CA SER A 397 19.89 -7.41 3.43
C SER A 397 20.99 -7.72 4.45
N LYS A 398 21.14 -6.82 5.39
CA LYS A 398 21.87 -7.09 6.62
C LYS A 398 20.83 -7.46 7.68
N PHE A 399 21.09 -8.55 8.39
CA PHE A 399 20.25 -8.90 9.53
C PHE A 399 20.19 -7.75 10.54
N GLN A 400 19.21 -7.79 11.42
CA GLN A 400 18.85 -6.74 12.36
C GLN A 400 20.00 -5.87 12.88
N LYS A 401 19.76 -4.58 12.86
CA LYS A 401 20.52 -3.61 13.64
C LYS A 401 19.85 -3.47 15.01
N PRO A 402 20.60 -3.39 16.12
CA PRO A 402 20.03 -2.99 17.40
C PRO A 402 19.20 -1.72 17.26
N GLY A 403 17.94 -1.77 17.69
CA GLY A 403 16.99 -0.66 17.52
C GLY A 403 16.12 -0.72 16.27
N CYS A 404 16.28 -1.75 15.42
CA CYS A 404 15.36 -2.06 14.34
C CYS A 404 14.44 -3.19 14.80
N ALA A 405 13.54 -2.89 15.68
CA ALA A 405 12.48 -3.79 16.15
C ALA A 405 11.36 -2.92 16.74
N PRO A 406 10.11 -3.45 16.83
CA PRO A 406 9.02 -2.70 17.41
C PRO A 406 9.27 -2.25 18.82
#